data_31a53abb1395bc48dfeaebe7a5819e40
#
_entry.id   31a53abb1395bc48dfeaebe7a5819e40
#
_cell.length_a   1.000
_cell.length_b   1.000
_cell.length_c   1.000
_cell.angle_alpha   90.00
_cell.angle_beta   90.00
_cell.angle_gamma   90.00
#
_symmetry.space_group_name_H-M   'P 1'
#
loop_
_entity.id
_entity.type
_entity.pdbx_description
1 polymer ?
#
loop_
_entity_poly.entity_id
_entity_poly.type
_entity_poly.pdbx_seq_one_letter_code
_entity_poly.pdbx_strand_id
1 'polypeptide(L)'
;MDITEKVELIERPPTEEVITHDELIELFKTNSSPKHYIGLEISGFLHLGSLISTGFKINDFIAAGVNCTVFLADWHTLINDKLGGDWEMISKVSKYYHDAFKLICPKVKVVLGSELYQEKTEYWSELVKFTKHMSLARTMRTLTIMGRSEDEEKIDLAKLLYPPMQAVDIH
;
A
#
# COMPACT_ATOMS: atom_id res chain seq x y z
N MET A 1 4.62 -0.46 -27.55
CA MET A 1 5.69 -0.90 -26.62
C MET A 1 5.60 -2.41 -26.57
N ASP A 2 6.68 -3.09 -26.90
CA ASP A 2 6.77 -4.55 -26.81
C ASP A 2 7.02 -5.01 -25.34
N ILE A 3 7.08 -6.33 -25.13
CA ILE A 3 7.25 -6.87 -23.75
C ILE A 3 8.63 -6.54 -23.19
N THR A 4 9.67 -6.55 -24.00
CA THR A 4 11.03 -6.23 -23.58
C THR A 4 11.12 -4.80 -23.10
N GLU A 5 10.61 -3.84 -23.86
CA GLU A 5 10.54 -2.43 -23.47
C GLU A 5 9.75 -2.21 -22.17
N LYS A 6 8.66 -2.95 -21.94
CA LYS A 6 7.89 -2.89 -20.71
C LYS A 6 8.68 -3.39 -19.50
N VAL A 7 9.37 -4.53 -19.67
CA VAL A 7 10.20 -5.12 -18.62
C VAL A 7 11.34 -4.19 -18.25
N GLU A 8 12.03 -3.59 -19.23
CA GLU A 8 13.09 -2.62 -19.00
C GLU A 8 12.60 -1.41 -18.18
N LEU A 9 11.38 -0.90 -18.45
CA LEU A 9 10.78 0.17 -17.66
C LEU A 9 10.54 -0.24 -16.20
N ILE A 10 10.13 -1.50 -15.96
CA ILE A 10 9.91 -2.01 -14.61
C ILE A 10 11.22 -2.20 -13.85
N GLU A 11 12.24 -2.72 -14.52
CA GLU A 11 13.51 -3.09 -13.89
C GLU A 11 14.51 -1.94 -13.74
N ARG A 12 14.37 -0.88 -14.53
CA ARG A 12 15.32 0.25 -14.43
C ARG A 12 15.25 0.93 -13.05
N PRO A 13 16.35 1.57 -12.60
CA PRO A 13 16.35 2.33 -11.34
C PRO A 13 15.15 3.31 -11.22
N PRO A 14 14.59 3.48 -10.01
CA PRO A 14 15.07 3.03 -8.70
C PRO A 14 14.64 1.61 -8.29
N THR A 15 14.20 0.74 -9.20
CA THR A 15 13.94 -0.67 -8.86
C THR A 15 15.25 -1.35 -8.46
N GLU A 16 15.27 -1.95 -7.27
CA GLU A 16 16.44 -2.66 -6.74
C GLU A 16 16.39 -4.15 -7.11
N GLU A 17 15.19 -4.73 -7.09
CA GLU A 17 14.99 -6.16 -7.33
C GLU A 17 13.61 -6.43 -7.93
N VAL A 18 13.54 -7.42 -8.80
CA VAL A 18 12.29 -7.99 -9.32
C VAL A 18 12.25 -9.49 -9.03
N ILE A 19 11.21 -9.95 -8.34
CA ILE A 19 11.03 -11.35 -7.97
C ILE A 19 9.78 -11.89 -8.68
N THR A 20 9.94 -12.58 -9.80
CA THR A 20 11.15 -12.88 -10.58
C THR A 20 11.07 -12.25 -11.96
N HIS A 21 12.20 -12.11 -12.67
CA HIS A 21 12.24 -11.59 -14.04
C HIS A 21 11.37 -12.42 -15.01
N ASP A 22 11.47 -13.74 -14.94
CA ASP A 22 10.70 -14.63 -15.84
C ASP A 22 9.19 -14.55 -15.58
N GLU A 23 8.78 -14.42 -14.30
CA GLU A 23 7.37 -14.22 -13.94
C GLU A 23 6.85 -12.87 -14.40
N LEU A 24 7.68 -11.82 -14.39
CA LEU A 24 7.32 -10.52 -14.92
C LEU A 24 7.06 -10.56 -16.43
N ILE A 25 7.93 -11.26 -17.18
CA ILE A 25 7.73 -11.49 -18.62
C ILE A 25 6.42 -12.24 -18.86
N GLU A 26 6.17 -13.32 -18.12
CA GLU A 26 4.96 -14.12 -18.27
C GLU A 26 3.69 -13.33 -17.89
N LEU A 27 3.78 -12.48 -16.88
CA LEU A 27 2.70 -11.57 -16.51
C LEU A 27 2.30 -10.66 -17.68
N PHE A 28 3.27 -10.06 -18.37
CA PHE A 28 2.98 -9.20 -19.53
C PHE A 28 2.52 -9.95 -20.76
N LYS A 29 2.85 -11.25 -20.91
CA LYS A 29 2.31 -12.10 -21.98
C LYS A 29 0.84 -12.43 -21.76
N THR A 30 0.47 -12.70 -20.52
CA THR A 30 -0.86 -13.19 -20.15
C THR A 30 -1.84 -12.10 -19.75
N ASN A 31 -1.35 -10.93 -19.33
CA ASN A 31 -2.17 -9.82 -18.85
C ASN A 31 -1.73 -8.50 -19.50
N SER A 32 -2.62 -7.92 -20.31
CA SER A 32 -2.35 -6.67 -21.01
C SER A 32 -2.35 -5.42 -20.08
N SER A 33 -2.93 -5.52 -18.90
CA SER A 33 -3.03 -4.43 -17.92
C SER A 33 -2.92 -4.96 -16.49
N PRO A 34 -1.73 -5.42 -16.08
CA PRO A 34 -1.53 -5.94 -14.74
C PRO A 34 -1.77 -4.84 -13.69
N LYS A 35 -2.13 -5.26 -12.48
CA LYS A 35 -2.39 -4.35 -11.37
C LYS A 35 -1.15 -4.22 -10.51
N HIS A 36 -0.89 -3.00 -10.04
CA HIS A 36 0.12 -2.68 -9.05
C HIS A 36 -0.53 -1.98 -7.86
N TYR A 37 -0.10 -2.32 -6.68
CA TYR A 37 -0.52 -1.72 -5.41
C TYR A 37 0.72 -1.31 -4.60
N ILE A 38 0.67 -0.11 -4.04
CA ILE A 38 1.60 0.34 -3.00
C ILE A 38 0.80 1.00 -1.88
N GLY A 39 0.96 0.48 -0.65
CA GLY A 39 0.38 1.05 0.55
C GLY A 39 1.38 1.96 1.27
N LEU A 40 0.94 3.15 1.64
CA LEU A 40 1.73 4.14 2.35
C LEU A 40 1.05 4.56 3.65
N GLU A 41 1.73 4.37 4.78
CA GLU A 41 1.35 5.02 6.04
C GLU A 41 1.66 6.52 6.01
N ILE A 42 0.82 7.30 6.64
CA ILE A 42 0.94 8.75 6.72
C ILE A 42 1.66 9.12 8.00
N SER A 43 2.99 9.15 7.96
CA SER A 43 3.82 9.33 9.16
C SER A 43 4.34 10.75 9.38
N GLY A 44 3.94 11.71 8.54
CA GLY A 44 4.39 13.09 8.59
C GLY A 44 4.45 13.74 7.21
N PHE A 45 5.34 14.70 7.03
CA PHE A 45 5.57 15.28 5.70
C PHE A 45 6.15 14.25 4.75
N LEU A 46 5.58 14.19 3.54
CA LEU A 46 6.09 13.34 2.48
C LEU A 46 7.51 13.76 2.12
N HIS A 47 8.46 12.85 2.32
CA HIS A 47 9.86 13.12 2.01
C HIS A 47 10.03 13.27 0.49
N LEU A 48 10.68 14.35 0.06
CA LEU A 48 10.82 14.66 -1.37
C LEU A 48 11.49 13.50 -2.14
N GLY A 49 12.52 12.87 -1.57
CA GLY A 49 13.18 11.71 -2.16
C GLY A 49 12.22 10.54 -2.37
N SER A 50 11.41 10.22 -1.35
CA SER A 50 10.41 9.14 -1.45
C SER A 50 9.34 9.46 -2.48
N LEU A 51 8.86 10.71 -2.52
CA LEU A 51 7.88 11.15 -3.51
C LEU A 51 8.44 11.05 -4.94
N ILE A 52 9.66 11.50 -5.16
CA ILE A 52 10.30 11.48 -6.48
C ILE A 52 10.57 10.03 -6.91
N SER A 53 11.24 9.22 -6.07
CA SER A 53 11.57 7.85 -6.43
C SER A 53 10.32 7.00 -6.67
N THR A 54 9.36 7.03 -5.77
CA THR A 54 8.09 6.30 -5.90
C THR A 54 7.26 6.83 -7.06
N GLY A 55 7.15 8.15 -7.18
CA GLY A 55 6.33 8.79 -8.21
C GLY A 55 6.86 8.55 -9.62
N PHE A 56 8.17 8.66 -9.84
CA PHE A 56 8.76 8.37 -11.14
C PHE A 56 8.61 6.90 -11.51
N LYS A 57 8.79 6.01 -10.52
CA LYS A 57 8.61 4.57 -10.74
C LYS A 57 7.16 4.20 -11.08
N ILE A 58 6.20 4.82 -10.43
CA ILE A 58 4.78 4.65 -10.78
C ILE A 58 4.51 5.13 -12.21
N ASN A 59 5.12 6.24 -12.65
CA ASN A 59 4.98 6.70 -14.02
C ASN A 59 5.59 5.71 -15.03
N ASP A 60 6.71 5.04 -14.69
CA ASP A 60 7.27 3.97 -15.50
C ASP A 60 6.31 2.78 -15.63
N PHE A 61 5.73 2.37 -14.51
CA PHE A 61 4.75 1.28 -14.49
C PHE A 61 3.51 1.62 -15.34
N ILE A 62 3.01 2.85 -15.21
CA ILE A 62 1.89 3.32 -16.04
C ILE A 62 2.27 3.35 -17.53
N ALA A 63 3.47 3.79 -17.85
CA ALA A 63 3.98 3.79 -19.23
C ALA A 63 4.11 2.36 -19.78
N ALA A 64 4.47 1.38 -18.95
CA ALA A 64 4.48 -0.04 -19.29
C ALA A 64 3.08 -0.67 -19.41
N GLY A 65 2.01 0.07 -19.11
CA GLY A 65 0.62 -0.39 -19.18
C GLY A 65 0.09 -1.01 -17.90
N VAL A 66 0.78 -0.80 -16.77
CA VAL A 66 0.35 -1.30 -15.46
C VAL A 66 -0.69 -0.37 -14.83
N ASN A 67 -1.72 -0.93 -14.25
CA ASN A 67 -2.76 -0.22 -13.50
C ASN A 67 -2.29 0.04 -12.07
N CYS A 68 -1.82 1.25 -11.80
CA CYS A 68 -1.20 1.58 -10.53
C CYS A 68 -2.19 2.19 -9.53
N THR A 69 -2.17 1.67 -8.32
CA THR A 69 -2.90 2.21 -7.18
C THR A 69 -1.91 2.58 -6.07
N VAL A 70 -1.99 3.83 -5.61
CA VAL A 70 -1.40 4.30 -4.34
C VAL A 70 -2.51 4.27 -3.29
N PHE A 71 -2.33 3.44 -2.30
CA PHE A 71 -3.24 3.33 -1.17
C PHE A 71 -2.69 4.12 0.01
N LEU A 72 -3.44 5.12 0.46
CA LEU A 72 -3.11 5.93 1.62
C LEU A 72 -3.76 5.31 2.86
N ALA A 73 -2.94 4.68 3.68
CA ALA A 73 -3.35 3.85 4.79
C ALA A 73 -3.63 4.69 6.06
N ASP A 74 -4.62 5.57 6.01
CA ASP A 74 -4.98 6.52 7.07
C ASP A 74 -5.46 5.81 8.36
N TRP A 75 -6.26 4.75 8.27
CA TRP A 75 -6.63 3.92 9.41
C TRP A 75 -5.43 3.17 10.01
N HIS A 76 -4.54 2.65 9.18
CA HIS A 76 -3.30 2.02 9.66
C HIS A 76 -2.41 3.04 10.37
N THR A 77 -2.37 4.26 9.86
CA THR A 77 -1.68 5.41 10.47
C THR A 77 -2.22 5.70 11.87
N LEU A 78 -3.55 5.71 12.05
CA LEU A 78 -4.22 5.88 13.34
C LEU A 78 -3.87 4.73 14.30
N ILE A 79 -4.02 3.47 13.83
CA ILE A 79 -3.72 2.26 14.62
C ILE A 79 -2.26 2.25 15.09
N ASN A 80 -1.36 2.83 14.31
CA ASN A 80 0.08 2.92 14.62
C ASN A 80 0.47 4.16 15.44
N ASP A 81 -0.48 4.90 15.94
CA ASP A 81 -0.25 6.13 16.72
C ASP A 81 0.64 7.16 15.99
N LYS A 82 0.69 7.10 14.65
CA LYS A 82 1.40 8.12 13.87
C LYS A 82 0.69 9.46 14.00
N LEU A 83 1.46 10.55 13.90
CA LEU A 83 0.92 11.91 14.09
C LEU A 83 0.17 12.08 15.44
N GLY A 84 0.59 11.32 16.46
CA GLY A 84 -0.02 11.34 17.80
C GLY A 84 -1.42 10.70 17.87
N GLY A 85 -1.82 9.91 16.85
CA GLY A 85 -3.16 9.34 16.77
C GLY A 85 -4.26 10.38 16.53
N ASP A 86 -3.89 11.58 16.10
CA ASP A 86 -4.83 12.68 15.82
C ASP A 86 -5.45 12.51 14.44
N TRP A 87 -6.72 12.08 14.41
CA TRP A 87 -7.45 11.82 13.17
C TRP A 87 -7.62 13.06 12.27
N GLU A 88 -7.78 14.25 12.86
CA GLU A 88 -7.89 15.48 12.08
C GLU A 88 -6.58 15.81 11.39
N MET A 89 -5.46 15.63 12.08
CA MET A 89 -4.13 15.78 11.50
C MET A 89 -3.85 14.73 10.42
N ILE A 90 -4.18 13.45 10.71
CA ILE A 90 -4.04 12.36 9.75
C ILE A 90 -4.83 12.68 8.46
N SER A 91 -6.08 13.11 8.58
CA SER A 91 -6.92 13.47 7.43
C SER A 91 -6.34 14.63 6.60
N LYS A 92 -5.83 15.66 7.25
CA LYS A 92 -5.18 16.80 6.57
C LYS A 92 -3.91 16.38 5.82
N VAL A 93 -3.09 15.54 6.45
CA VAL A 93 -1.84 15.06 5.83
C VAL A 93 -2.15 14.04 4.73
N SER A 94 -3.19 13.21 4.87
CA SER A 94 -3.67 12.32 3.80
C SER A 94 -4.04 13.08 2.53
N LYS A 95 -4.77 14.19 2.68
CA LYS A 95 -5.11 15.06 1.55
C LYS A 95 -3.86 15.63 0.88
N TYR A 96 -2.88 16.07 1.67
CA TYR A 96 -1.61 16.52 1.14
C TYR A 96 -0.88 15.43 0.34
N TYR A 97 -0.83 14.18 0.85
CA TYR A 97 -0.25 13.04 0.12
C TYR A 97 -1.01 12.77 -1.19
N HIS A 98 -2.35 12.76 -1.14
CA HIS A 98 -3.19 12.60 -2.32
C HIS A 98 -2.84 13.62 -3.40
N ASP A 99 -2.82 14.91 -3.05
CA ASP A 99 -2.57 16.01 -3.98
C ASP A 99 -1.12 15.94 -4.53
N ALA A 100 -0.15 15.58 -3.70
CA ALA A 100 1.25 15.42 -4.12
C ALA A 100 1.40 14.26 -5.13
N PHE A 101 0.79 13.08 -4.88
CA PHE A 101 0.84 11.98 -5.83
C PHE A 101 0.09 12.30 -7.13
N LYS A 102 -1.05 13.00 -7.06
CA LYS A 102 -1.76 13.44 -8.27
C LYS A 102 -0.97 14.45 -9.10
N LEU A 103 -0.16 15.28 -8.46
CA LEU A 103 0.72 16.23 -9.17
C LEU A 103 1.85 15.49 -9.92
N ILE A 104 2.52 14.53 -9.28
CA ILE A 104 3.67 13.81 -9.85
C ILE A 104 3.24 12.67 -10.77
N CYS A 105 2.13 12.01 -10.46
CA CYS A 105 1.58 10.87 -11.19
C CYS A 105 0.11 11.13 -11.57
N PRO A 106 -0.19 12.00 -12.55
CA PRO A 106 -1.58 12.40 -12.84
C PRO A 106 -2.52 11.23 -13.17
N LYS A 107 -1.97 10.14 -13.69
CA LYS A 107 -2.74 8.95 -14.11
C LYS A 107 -2.86 7.88 -13.01
N VAL A 108 -2.19 8.04 -11.87
CA VAL A 108 -2.28 7.06 -10.78
C VAL A 108 -3.66 7.12 -10.12
N LYS A 109 -4.17 5.96 -9.74
CA LYS A 109 -5.32 5.88 -8.83
C LYS A 109 -4.81 6.08 -7.41
N VAL A 110 -5.31 7.09 -6.71
CA VAL A 110 -5.05 7.29 -5.27
C VAL A 110 -6.31 6.95 -4.53
N VAL A 111 -6.20 6.12 -3.49
CA VAL A 111 -7.33 5.63 -2.68
C VAL A 111 -6.98 5.84 -1.22
N LEU A 112 -7.88 6.44 -0.45
CA LEU A 112 -7.79 6.48 1.01
C LEU A 112 -8.46 5.25 1.61
N GLY A 113 -7.85 4.69 2.66
CA GLY A 113 -8.43 3.56 3.38
C GLY A 113 -9.83 3.89 3.92
N SER A 114 -9.99 5.07 4.52
CA SER A 114 -11.29 5.51 5.04
C SER A 114 -12.39 5.59 3.98
N GLU A 115 -12.07 6.02 2.76
CA GLU A 115 -13.01 6.04 1.64
C GLU A 115 -13.33 4.61 1.17
N LEU A 116 -12.30 3.77 0.99
CA LEU A 116 -12.47 2.37 0.60
C LEU A 116 -13.41 1.62 1.53
N TYR A 117 -13.22 1.78 2.85
CA TYR A 117 -14.00 1.05 3.87
C TYR A 117 -15.45 1.54 3.99
N GLN A 118 -15.74 2.74 3.54
CA GLN A 118 -17.11 3.26 3.45
C GLN A 118 -17.81 2.85 2.14
N GLU A 119 -17.10 2.88 1.03
CA GLU A 119 -17.65 2.60 -0.29
C GLU A 119 -17.87 1.10 -0.53
N LYS A 120 -16.93 0.25 -0.08
CA LYS A 120 -17.03 -1.20 -0.22
C LYS A 120 -17.71 -1.82 0.99
N THR A 121 -19.02 -2.00 0.91
CA THR A 121 -19.81 -2.61 1.98
C THR A 121 -19.37 -4.03 2.33
N GLU A 122 -18.82 -4.77 1.37
CA GLU A 122 -18.31 -6.12 1.54
C GLU A 122 -16.99 -6.17 2.32
N TYR A 123 -16.24 -5.07 2.40
CA TYR A 123 -14.91 -5.02 3.04
C TYR A 123 -14.90 -5.66 4.44
N TRP A 124 -15.85 -5.24 5.26
CA TRP A 124 -15.92 -5.73 6.65
C TRP A 124 -16.26 -7.21 6.74
N SER A 125 -17.08 -7.73 5.83
CA SER A 125 -17.40 -9.15 5.78
C SER A 125 -16.18 -9.97 5.33
N GLU A 126 -15.41 -9.48 4.36
CA GLU A 126 -14.17 -10.12 3.93
C GLU A 126 -13.10 -10.08 5.03
N LEU A 127 -12.96 -8.96 5.74
CA LEU A 127 -12.08 -8.87 6.90
C LEU A 127 -12.42 -9.91 7.96
N VAL A 128 -13.69 -10.05 8.33
CA VAL A 128 -14.13 -11.05 9.32
C VAL A 128 -13.85 -12.47 8.82
N LYS A 129 -14.16 -12.79 7.56
CA LYS A 129 -13.86 -14.09 6.97
C LYS A 129 -12.36 -14.38 6.98
N PHE A 130 -11.53 -13.40 6.59
CA PHE A 130 -10.08 -13.53 6.58
C PHE A 130 -9.53 -13.79 7.99
N THR A 131 -9.99 -13.04 9.00
CA THR A 131 -9.56 -13.22 10.40
C THR A 131 -9.88 -14.59 10.97
N LYS A 132 -10.92 -15.27 10.48
CA LYS A 132 -11.23 -16.67 10.87
C LYS A 132 -10.10 -17.64 10.51
N HIS A 133 -9.27 -17.31 9.54
CA HIS A 133 -8.13 -18.13 9.11
C HIS A 133 -6.80 -17.70 9.76
N MET A 134 -6.82 -16.67 10.61
CA MET A 134 -5.64 -16.20 11.35
C MET A 134 -5.73 -16.62 12.81
N SER A 135 -4.66 -17.21 13.33
CA SER A 135 -4.53 -17.42 14.78
C SER A 135 -3.92 -16.19 15.45
N LEU A 136 -4.26 -15.96 16.72
CA LEU A 136 -3.65 -14.87 17.51
C LEU A 136 -2.12 -14.95 17.51
N ALA A 137 -1.55 -16.15 17.67
CA ALA A 137 -0.12 -16.35 17.64
C ALA A 137 0.53 -15.96 16.29
N ARG A 138 -0.17 -16.17 15.18
CA ARG A 138 0.30 -15.73 13.86
C ARG A 138 0.25 -14.22 13.73
N THR A 139 -0.82 -13.58 14.19
CA THR A 139 -0.99 -12.13 14.21
C THR A 139 0.11 -11.46 15.05
N MET A 140 0.37 -11.98 16.25
CA MET A 140 1.43 -11.47 17.13
C MET A 140 2.80 -11.52 16.45
N ARG A 141 3.17 -12.65 15.84
CA ARG A 141 4.44 -12.74 15.08
C ARG A 141 4.52 -11.74 13.92
N THR A 142 3.41 -11.47 13.25
CA THR A 142 3.39 -10.47 12.18
C THR A 142 3.69 -9.07 12.72
N LEU A 143 3.15 -8.71 13.88
CA LEU A 143 3.44 -7.43 14.53
C LEU A 143 4.92 -7.27 14.86
N THR A 144 5.57 -8.33 15.34
CA THR A 144 7.02 -8.34 15.63
C THR A 144 7.85 -8.10 14.36
N ILE A 145 7.53 -8.78 13.26
CA ILE A 145 8.20 -8.60 11.95
C ILE A 145 8.06 -7.15 11.46
N MET A 146 6.97 -6.48 11.79
CA MET A 146 6.73 -5.06 11.48
C MET A 146 7.48 -4.09 12.40
N GLY A 147 8.43 -4.59 13.21
CA GLY A 147 9.29 -3.78 14.09
C GLY A 147 8.64 -3.30 15.36
N ARG A 148 7.56 -3.96 15.79
CA ARG A 148 6.87 -3.64 17.06
C ARG A 148 7.38 -4.53 18.18
N SER A 149 7.45 -3.98 19.42
CA SER A 149 7.86 -4.76 20.57
C SER A 149 6.82 -5.84 20.92
N GLU A 150 7.30 -6.99 21.41
CA GLU A 150 6.47 -8.06 21.98
C GLU A 150 5.88 -7.70 23.37
N ASP A 151 6.00 -6.46 23.80
CA ASP A 151 5.50 -6.01 25.09
C ASP A 151 3.95 -5.99 25.04
N GLU A 152 3.36 -7.13 25.38
CA GLU A 152 1.91 -7.40 25.32
C GLU A 152 1.09 -6.36 26.09
N GLU A 153 1.67 -5.76 27.14
CA GLU A 153 0.99 -4.73 27.94
C GLU A 153 0.77 -3.41 27.19
N LYS A 154 1.47 -3.20 26.07
CA LYS A 154 1.38 -1.98 25.23
C LYS A 154 0.67 -2.20 23.92
N ILE A 155 0.20 -3.40 23.64
CA ILE A 155 -0.51 -3.71 22.40
C ILE A 155 -2.01 -3.53 22.64
N ASP A 156 -2.59 -2.46 22.09
CA ASP A 156 -4.04 -2.32 22.07
C ASP A 156 -4.69 -3.26 21.04
N LEU A 157 -5.99 -3.50 21.21
CA LEU A 157 -6.75 -4.43 20.36
C LEU A 157 -6.74 -3.99 18.88
N ALA A 158 -6.69 -2.69 18.60
CA ALA A 158 -6.68 -2.16 17.24
C ALA A 158 -5.44 -2.61 16.46
N LYS A 159 -4.29 -2.73 17.13
CA LYS A 159 -3.05 -3.20 16.52
C LYS A 159 -3.16 -4.64 15.99
N LEU A 160 -4.03 -5.48 16.58
CA LEU A 160 -4.29 -6.83 16.09
C LEU A 160 -5.10 -6.82 14.78
N LEU A 161 -5.83 -5.75 14.47
CA LEU A 161 -6.56 -5.60 13.21
C LEU A 161 -5.65 -5.21 12.05
N TYR A 162 -4.48 -4.62 12.33
CA TYR A 162 -3.58 -4.11 11.28
C TYR A 162 -3.18 -5.18 10.24
N PRO A 163 -2.62 -6.35 10.63
CA PRO A 163 -2.21 -7.35 9.65
C PRO A 163 -3.36 -7.90 8.79
N PRO A 164 -4.54 -8.25 9.33
CA PRO A 164 -5.64 -8.71 8.49
C PRO A 164 -6.23 -7.60 7.60
N MET A 165 -6.29 -6.35 8.07
CA MET A 165 -6.71 -5.22 7.24
C MET A 165 -5.76 -5.03 6.05
N GLN A 166 -4.45 -5.03 6.28
CA GLN A 166 -3.46 -4.91 5.20
C GLN A 166 -3.60 -6.01 4.14
N ALA A 167 -3.94 -7.24 4.56
CA ALA A 167 -4.16 -8.32 3.61
C ALA A 167 -5.43 -8.13 2.78
N VAL A 168 -6.50 -7.61 3.38
CA VAL A 168 -7.80 -7.38 2.70
C VAL A 168 -7.77 -6.12 1.82
N ASP A 169 -6.96 -5.12 2.15
CA ASP A 169 -6.80 -3.90 1.34
C ASP A 169 -6.27 -4.18 -0.08
N ILE A 170 -5.57 -5.30 -0.25
CA ILE A 170 -4.96 -5.69 -1.53
C ILE A 170 -5.97 -6.38 -2.46
N HIS A 171 -7.06 -6.92 -1.91
CA HIS A 171 -8.11 -7.63 -2.65
C HIS A 171 -9.27 -6.73 -3.05
#